data_2e897037ab7c1374ce6271f7fc454de1
#
_entry.id   2e897037ab7c1374ce6271f7fc454de1
#
_cell.length_a   1.000
_cell.length_b   1.000
_cell.length_c   1.000
_cell.angle_alpha   90.00
_cell.angle_beta   90.00
_cell.angle_gamma   90.00
#
_symmetry.space_group_name_H-M   'P 1'
#
loop_
_entity.id
_entity.type
_entity.pdbx_description
1 polymer ?
#
loop_
_entity_poly.entity_id
_entity_poly.type
_entity_poly.pdbx_seq_one_letter_code
_entity_poly.pdbx_strand_id
1 'polypeptide(L)'
;MATTIISSAQSAVKNWWISLLLGILYIIAGVWVFQTPLASYVSLSIIFSIFIFVSGISQIIFSISNKNDIDGWGWYLAGGILDLIIGILLISHPLMTMTILPFYVGFWLLFQGFLVIGLSFQFKSADVPNWGWLLFLGIMTLLFSFLLLANPIFAGLSIIYMTAFAFISAGISRIFLAIGLKKVKNTFN
;
A
#
# COMPACT_ATOMS: atom_id res chain seq x y z
N MET A 1 -28.61 -3.21 11.41
CA MET A 1 -27.22 -2.68 11.45
C MET A 1 -26.57 -2.85 12.82
N ALA A 2 -27.17 -2.45 13.94
CA ALA A 2 -26.57 -2.59 15.29
C ALA A 2 -26.25 -4.05 15.66
N THR A 3 -27.13 -5.00 15.37
CA THR A 3 -26.93 -6.42 15.65
C THR A 3 -25.76 -7.03 14.90
N THR A 4 -25.50 -6.61 13.66
CA THR A 4 -24.38 -7.10 12.84
C THR A 4 -23.03 -6.58 13.37
N ILE A 5 -22.99 -5.35 13.87
CA ILE A 5 -21.77 -4.76 14.47
C ILE A 5 -21.44 -5.47 15.77
N ILE A 6 -22.42 -5.74 16.61
CA ILE A 6 -22.25 -6.44 17.90
C ILE A 6 -21.76 -7.87 17.68
N SER A 7 -22.33 -8.61 16.73
CA SER A 7 -21.90 -9.97 16.42
C SER A 7 -20.48 -10.03 15.86
N SER A 8 -20.09 -9.06 15.02
CA SER A 8 -18.72 -8.94 14.51
C SER A 8 -17.71 -8.64 15.62
N ALA A 9 -18.06 -7.76 16.55
CA ALA A 9 -17.22 -7.44 17.71
C ALA A 9 -17.05 -8.63 18.64
N GLN A 10 -18.13 -9.39 18.91
CA GLN A 10 -18.07 -10.62 19.72
C GLN A 10 -17.20 -11.70 19.07
N SER A 11 -17.27 -11.85 17.74
CA SER A 11 -16.41 -12.77 17.00
C SER A 11 -14.94 -12.38 17.08
N ALA A 12 -14.63 -11.09 16.98
CA ALA A 12 -13.26 -10.60 17.13
C ALA A 12 -12.69 -10.85 18.53
N VAL A 13 -13.50 -10.61 19.58
CA VAL A 13 -13.11 -10.89 20.97
C VAL A 13 -12.93 -12.39 21.22
N LYS A 14 -13.78 -13.24 20.66
CA LYS A 14 -13.64 -14.69 20.75
C LYS A 14 -12.34 -15.20 20.11
N ASN A 15 -11.98 -14.62 18.96
CA ASN A 15 -10.87 -15.06 18.11
C ASN A 15 -9.61 -14.18 18.27
N TRP A 16 -9.37 -13.60 19.44
CA TRP A 16 -8.21 -12.74 19.73
C TRP A 16 -6.85 -13.39 19.39
N TRP A 17 -6.78 -14.72 19.51
CA TRP A 17 -5.56 -15.49 19.23
C TRP A 17 -5.15 -15.45 17.75
N ILE A 18 -6.13 -15.32 16.80
CA ILE A 18 -5.85 -15.17 15.37
C ILE A 18 -5.08 -13.87 15.11
N SER A 19 -5.50 -12.76 15.77
CA SER A 19 -4.79 -11.49 15.69
C SER A 19 -3.37 -11.58 16.26
N LEU A 20 -3.18 -12.35 17.32
CA LEU A 20 -1.86 -12.60 17.91
C LEU A 20 -0.97 -13.40 16.94
N LEU A 21 -1.49 -14.48 16.38
CA LEU A 21 -0.77 -15.32 15.43
C LEU A 21 -0.37 -14.54 14.17
N LEU A 22 -1.30 -13.76 13.60
CA LEU A 22 -1.02 -12.87 12.47
C LEU A 22 0.03 -11.82 12.83
N GLY A 23 0.00 -11.26 14.05
CA GLY A 23 1.00 -10.30 14.51
C GLY A 23 2.40 -10.91 14.56
N ILE A 24 2.53 -12.13 15.07
CA ILE A 24 3.80 -12.86 15.09
C ILE A 24 4.28 -13.16 13.66
N LEU A 25 3.40 -13.63 12.78
CA LEU A 25 3.73 -13.90 11.38
C LEU A 25 4.22 -12.64 10.65
N TYR A 26 3.60 -11.49 10.89
CA TYR A 26 4.05 -10.22 10.32
C TYR A 26 5.44 -9.81 10.81
N ILE A 27 5.74 -9.99 12.11
CA ILE A 27 7.09 -9.69 12.63
C ILE A 27 8.12 -10.63 12.00
N ILE A 28 7.83 -11.93 11.91
CA ILE A 28 8.74 -12.91 11.28
C ILE A 28 8.97 -12.53 9.82
N ALA A 29 7.91 -12.20 9.07
CA ALA A 29 8.02 -11.76 7.68
C ALA A 29 8.86 -10.48 7.55
N GLY A 30 8.65 -9.49 8.41
CA GLY A 30 9.41 -8.25 8.42
C GLY A 30 10.90 -8.46 8.70
N VAL A 31 11.23 -9.31 9.68
CA VAL A 31 12.63 -9.69 9.97
C VAL A 31 13.26 -10.45 8.80
N TRP A 32 12.50 -11.35 8.17
CA TRP A 32 12.97 -12.07 6.98
C TRP A 32 13.29 -11.10 5.83
N VAL A 33 12.38 -10.18 5.52
CA VAL A 33 12.58 -9.14 4.48
C VAL A 33 13.84 -8.32 4.78
N PHE A 34 14.07 -7.98 6.04
CA PHE A 34 15.24 -7.22 6.47
C PHE A 34 16.55 -7.98 6.27
N GLN A 35 16.55 -9.30 6.51
CA GLN A 35 17.75 -10.15 6.40
C GLN A 35 18.08 -10.57 4.96
N THR A 36 17.06 -10.62 4.08
CA THR A 36 17.22 -11.07 2.69
C THR A 36 16.76 -10.00 1.69
N PRO A 37 17.46 -8.84 1.62
CA PRO A 37 16.97 -7.69 0.85
C PRO A 37 16.81 -7.98 -0.64
N LEU A 38 17.77 -8.67 -1.27
CA LEU A 38 17.72 -8.97 -2.70
C LEU A 38 16.58 -9.93 -3.05
N ALA A 39 16.44 -11.04 -2.30
CA ALA A 39 15.36 -12.01 -2.52
C ALA A 39 13.99 -11.38 -2.27
N SER A 40 13.88 -10.53 -1.25
CA SER A 40 12.67 -9.78 -0.95
C SER A 40 12.32 -8.78 -2.05
N TYR A 41 13.32 -8.14 -2.66
CA TYR A 41 13.09 -7.22 -3.76
C TYR A 41 12.57 -7.93 -5.02
N VAL A 42 13.13 -9.09 -5.34
CA VAL A 42 12.60 -9.94 -6.43
C VAL A 42 11.14 -10.31 -6.14
N SER A 43 10.84 -10.76 -4.92
CA SER A 43 9.47 -11.12 -4.53
C SER A 43 8.50 -9.94 -4.64
N LEU A 44 8.89 -8.76 -4.15
CA LEU A 44 8.11 -7.52 -4.29
C LEU A 44 7.88 -7.14 -5.75
N SER A 45 8.90 -7.31 -6.60
CA SER A 45 8.80 -7.02 -8.04
C SER A 45 7.79 -7.95 -8.72
N ILE A 46 7.78 -9.23 -8.36
CA ILE A 46 6.80 -10.20 -8.89
C ILE A 46 5.39 -9.83 -8.42
N ILE A 47 5.20 -9.53 -7.13
CA ILE A 47 3.91 -9.10 -6.59
C ILE A 47 3.42 -7.84 -7.32
N PHE A 48 4.29 -6.86 -7.52
CA PHE A 48 3.96 -5.64 -8.25
C PHE A 48 3.50 -5.94 -9.69
N SER A 49 4.21 -6.83 -10.39
CA SER A 49 3.83 -7.25 -11.75
C SER A 49 2.45 -7.91 -11.79
N ILE A 50 2.15 -8.77 -10.80
CA ILE A 50 0.84 -9.41 -10.67
C ILE A 50 -0.24 -8.36 -10.41
N PHE A 51 0.02 -7.34 -9.59
CA PHE A 51 -0.94 -6.26 -9.36
C PHE A 51 -1.26 -5.47 -10.63
N ILE A 52 -0.26 -5.14 -11.45
CA ILE A 52 -0.49 -4.46 -12.73
C ILE A 52 -1.31 -5.35 -13.67
N PHE A 53 -0.98 -6.63 -13.75
CA PHE A 53 -1.72 -7.59 -14.57
C PHE A 53 -3.21 -7.69 -14.16
N VAL A 54 -3.47 -7.87 -12.87
CA VAL A 54 -4.83 -7.94 -12.30
C VAL A 54 -5.57 -6.60 -12.48
N SER A 55 -4.88 -5.47 -12.33
CA SER A 55 -5.43 -4.14 -12.61
C SER A 55 -5.90 -4.02 -14.05
N GLY A 56 -5.08 -4.45 -15.01
CA GLY A 56 -5.43 -4.46 -16.43
C GLY A 56 -6.70 -5.27 -16.73
N ILE A 57 -6.79 -6.48 -16.19
CA ILE A 57 -8.00 -7.32 -16.31
C ILE A 57 -9.22 -6.61 -15.71
N SER A 58 -9.07 -6.08 -14.50
CA SER A 58 -10.16 -5.39 -13.80
C SER A 58 -10.66 -4.17 -14.56
N GLN A 59 -9.74 -3.37 -15.14
CA GLN A 59 -10.08 -2.22 -15.97
C GLN A 59 -10.81 -2.61 -17.26
N ILE A 60 -10.39 -3.68 -17.92
CA ILE A 60 -11.06 -4.19 -19.13
C ILE A 60 -12.49 -4.61 -18.79
N ILE A 61 -12.66 -5.41 -17.72
CA ILE A 61 -13.99 -5.86 -17.27
C ILE A 61 -14.87 -4.65 -16.93
N PHE A 62 -14.33 -3.70 -16.16
CA PHE A 62 -15.04 -2.49 -15.76
C PHE A 62 -15.48 -1.67 -16.98
N SER A 63 -14.59 -1.45 -17.95
CA SER A 63 -14.87 -0.67 -19.17
C SER A 63 -15.97 -1.30 -20.01
N ILE A 64 -15.93 -2.62 -20.19
CA ILE A 64 -16.92 -3.34 -20.99
C ILE A 64 -18.27 -3.35 -20.27
N SER A 65 -18.28 -3.55 -18.96
CA SER A 65 -19.51 -3.60 -18.16
C SER A 65 -20.23 -2.25 -18.11
N ASN A 66 -19.50 -1.15 -18.16
CA ASN A 66 -20.06 0.21 -18.03
C ASN A 66 -20.01 1.03 -19.33
N LYS A 67 -19.88 0.36 -20.48
CA LYS A 67 -19.74 1.01 -21.79
C LYS A 67 -20.90 1.96 -22.17
N ASN A 68 -22.10 1.71 -21.64
CA ASN A 68 -23.31 2.51 -21.91
C ASN A 68 -23.49 3.65 -20.89
N ASP A 69 -22.83 3.59 -19.73
CA ASP A 69 -23.04 4.50 -18.60
C ASP A 69 -21.89 5.51 -18.43
N ILE A 70 -20.73 5.25 -19.04
CA ILE A 70 -19.52 6.08 -18.87
C ILE A 70 -19.08 6.64 -20.21
N ASP A 71 -19.11 7.98 -20.33
CA ASP A 71 -18.52 8.68 -21.46
C ASP A 71 -17.00 8.44 -21.46
N GLY A 72 -16.47 8.08 -22.64
CA GLY A 72 -15.03 7.83 -22.80
C GLY A 72 -14.57 6.45 -22.27
N TRP A 73 -15.46 5.47 -22.13
CA TRP A 73 -15.13 4.09 -21.71
C TRP A 73 -13.99 3.47 -22.52
N GLY A 74 -13.83 3.88 -23.79
CA GLY A 74 -12.75 3.41 -24.67
C GLY A 74 -11.35 3.78 -24.16
N TRP A 75 -11.18 4.91 -23.45
CA TRP A 75 -9.91 5.28 -22.81
C TRP A 75 -9.56 4.36 -21.64
N TYR A 76 -10.56 3.98 -20.83
CA TYR A 76 -10.36 3.00 -19.74
C TYR A 76 -10.05 1.63 -20.31
N LEU A 77 -10.70 1.24 -21.42
CA LEU A 77 -10.40 -0.02 -22.12
C LEU A 77 -8.97 -0.03 -22.67
N ALA A 78 -8.56 1.02 -23.35
CA ALA A 78 -7.20 1.15 -23.87
C ALA A 78 -6.15 1.11 -22.72
N GLY A 79 -6.40 1.81 -21.61
CA GLY A 79 -5.57 1.75 -20.42
C GLY A 79 -5.48 0.33 -19.85
N GLY A 80 -6.61 -0.37 -19.70
CA GLY A 80 -6.64 -1.75 -19.22
C GLY A 80 -5.89 -2.74 -20.11
N ILE A 81 -5.97 -2.57 -21.43
CA ILE A 81 -5.19 -3.40 -22.40
C ILE A 81 -3.69 -3.12 -22.24
N LEU A 82 -3.29 -1.85 -22.11
CA LEU A 82 -1.90 -1.47 -21.89
C LEU A 82 -1.38 -2.04 -20.57
N ASP A 83 -2.12 -1.90 -19.46
CA ASP A 83 -1.74 -2.47 -18.17
C ASP A 83 -1.60 -3.99 -18.23
N LEU A 84 -2.48 -4.67 -18.98
CA LEU A 84 -2.42 -6.11 -19.14
C LEU A 84 -1.15 -6.54 -19.91
N ILE A 85 -0.83 -5.86 -21.02
CA ILE A 85 0.39 -6.13 -21.81
C ILE A 85 1.64 -5.86 -20.95
N ILE A 86 1.68 -4.72 -20.24
CA ILE A 86 2.77 -4.36 -19.37
C ILE A 86 2.91 -5.40 -18.23
N GLY A 87 1.79 -5.81 -17.63
CA GLY A 87 1.79 -6.83 -16.58
C GLY A 87 2.39 -8.15 -17.01
N ILE A 88 2.04 -8.65 -18.22
CA ILE A 88 2.62 -9.86 -18.80
C ILE A 88 4.13 -9.70 -19.02
N LEU A 89 4.55 -8.56 -19.57
CA LEU A 89 5.96 -8.24 -19.81
C LEU A 89 6.77 -8.24 -18.51
N LEU A 90 6.23 -7.61 -17.46
CA LEU A 90 6.88 -7.49 -16.15
C LEU A 90 6.96 -8.83 -15.42
N ILE A 91 5.94 -9.69 -15.51
CA ILE A 91 5.97 -11.05 -14.95
C ILE A 91 7.03 -11.89 -15.66
N SER A 92 7.15 -11.74 -16.98
CA SER A 92 8.12 -12.50 -17.77
C SER A 92 9.57 -12.08 -17.52
N HIS A 93 9.79 -10.83 -17.05
CA HIS A 93 11.11 -10.24 -16.90
C HIS A 93 11.28 -9.57 -15.52
N PRO A 94 11.46 -10.35 -14.42
CA PRO A 94 11.56 -9.79 -13.07
C PRO A 94 12.69 -8.78 -12.87
N LEU A 95 13.82 -8.96 -13.56
CA LEU A 95 14.94 -8.00 -13.50
C LEU A 95 14.57 -6.63 -14.07
N MET A 96 13.78 -6.62 -15.15
CA MET A 96 13.25 -5.38 -15.72
C MET A 96 12.30 -4.69 -14.73
N THR A 97 11.46 -5.47 -14.05
CA THR A 97 10.55 -4.96 -13.03
C THR A 97 11.30 -4.35 -11.85
N MET A 98 12.38 -4.96 -11.40
CA MET A 98 13.25 -4.41 -10.36
C MET A 98 13.83 -3.05 -10.74
N THR A 99 14.05 -2.79 -12.01
CA THR A 99 14.53 -1.49 -12.50
C THR A 99 13.40 -0.46 -12.60
N ILE A 100 12.21 -0.88 -13.02
CA ILE A 100 11.05 0.01 -13.23
C ILE A 100 10.37 0.40 -11.91
N LEU A 101 10.29 -0.51 -10.96
CA LEU A 101 9.58 -0.33 -9.69
C LEU A 101 10.03 0.92 -8.89
N PRO A 102 11.33 1.25 -8.75
CA PRO A 102 11.77 2.47 -8.09
C PRO A 102 11.26 3.74 -8.77
N PHE A 103 11.26 3.77 -10.09
CA PHE A 103 10.73 4.91 -10.84
C PHE A 103 9.23 5.06 -10.66
N TYR A 104 8.49 3.94 -10.72
CA TYR A 104 7.05 3.95 -10.46
C TYR A 104 6.73 4.52 -9.08
N VAL A 105 7.40 4.02 -8.03
CA VAL A 105 7.22 4.51 -6.65
C VAL A 105 7.66 5.97 -6.51
N GLY A 106 8.78 6.35 -7.13
CA GLY A 106 9.28 7.72 -7.11
C GLY A 106 8.30 8.71 -7.73
N PHE A 107 7.77 8.41 -8.92
CA PHE A 107 6.74 9.24 -9.56
C PHE A 107 5.44 9.28 -8.77
N TRP A 108 4.99 8.14 -8.23
CA TRP A 108 3.79 8.09 -7.41
C TRP A 108 3.93 8.98 -6.16
N LEU A 109 5.06 8.92 -5.46
CA LEU A 109 5.35 9.79 -4.32
C LEU A 109 5.45 11.27 -4.71
N LEU A 110 5.97 11.57 -5.89
CA LEU A 110 6.03 12.92 -6.41
C LEU A 110 4.61 13.51 -6.54
N PHE A 111 3.69 12.78 -7.18
CA PHE A 111 2.28 13.20 -7.28
C PHE A 111 1.62 13.31 -5.90
N GLN A 112 1.88 12.35 -5.00
CA GLN A 112 1.37 12.41 -3.63
C GLN A 112 1.89 13.65 -2.87
N GLY A 113 3.16 14.01 -3.04
CA GLY A 113 3.72 15.22 -2.45
C GLY A 113 2.98 16.48 -2.90
N PHE A 114 2.69 16.61 -4.20
CA PHE A 114 1.89 17.73 -4.71
C PHE A 114 0.46 17.74 -4.16
N LEU A 115 -0.19 16.57 -4.09
CA LEU A 115 -1.55 16.47 -3.53
C LEU A 115 -1.57 16.87 -2.04
N VAL A 116 -0.62 16.41 -1.24
CA VAL A 116 -0.53 16.76 0.19
C VAL A 116 -0.29 18.24 0.38
N ILE A 117 0.55 18.88 -0.45
CA ILE A 117 0.74 20.35 -0.43
C ILE A 117 -0.56 21.06 -0.79
N GLY A 118 -1.26 20.62 -1.83
CA GLY A 118 -2.54 21.20 -2.23
C GLY A 118 -3.59 21.09 -1.11
N LEU A 119 -3.70 19.92 -0.46
CA LEU A 119 -4.56 19.72 0.71
C LEU A 119 -4.19 20.62 1.88
N SER A 120 -2.89 20.85 2.11
CA SER A 120 -2.42 21.76 3.16
C SER A 120 -2.93 23.20 2.96
N PHE A 121 -2.95 23.69 1.72
CA PHE A 121 -3.49 25.03 1.42
C PHE A 121 -5.02 25.07 1.58
N GLN A 122 -5.73 23.99 1.25
CA GLN A 122 -7.17 23.89 1.52
C GLN A 122 -7.46 23.92 3.02
N PHE A 123 -6.68 23.21 3.83
CA PHE A 123 -6.81 23.23 5.29
C PHE A 123 -6.51 24.63 5.87
N LYS A 124 -5.51 25.33 5.30
CA LYS A 124 -5.24 26.72 5.67
C LYS A 124 -6.43 27.64 5.40
N SER A 125 -7.08 27.53 4.23
CA SER A 125 -8.23 28.34 3.86
C SER A 125 -9.50 28.02 4.67
N ALA A 126 -9.55 26.82 5.27
CA ALA A 126 -10.64 26.37 6.15
C ALA A 126 -10.33 26.62 7.65
N ASP A 127 -9.29 27.39 7.97
CA ASP A 127 -8.82 27.69 9.33
C ASP A 127 -8.58 26.45 10.22
N VAL A 128 -8.21 25.32 9.60
CA VAL A 128 -7.89 24.09 10.35
C VAL A 128 -6.52 24.27 11.04
N PRO A 129 -6.43 24.06 12.36
CA PRO A 129 -5.17 24.18 13.09
C PRO A 129 -4.14 23.16 12.59
N ASN A 130 -2.86 23.52 12.69
CA ASN A 130 -1.73 22.65 12.32
C ASN A 130 -1.60 22.31 10.82
N TRP A 131 -2.21 23.08 9.90
CA TRP A 131 -2.04 22.89 8.45
C TRP A 131 -0.55 22.92 8.01
N GLY A 132 0.30 23.70 8.73
CA GLY A 132 1.72 23.80 8.44
C GLY A 132 2.48 22.47 8.61
N TRP A 133 2.02 21.57 9.50
CA TRP A 133 2.59 20.23 9.63
C TRP A 133 2.32 19.37 8.38
N LEU A 134 1.11 19.50 7.80
CA LEU A 134 0.77 18.83 6.56
C LEU A 134 1.59 19.36 5.38
N LEU A 135 1.82 20.70 5.33
CA LEU A 135 2.70 21.32 4.34
C LEU A 135 4.13 20.80 4.44
N PHE A 136 4.67 20.75 5.65
CA PHE A 136 6.01 20.20 5.91
C PHE A 136 6.13 18.76 5.41
N LEU A 137 5.15 17.88 5.72
CA LEU A 137 5.12 16.49 5.24
C LEU A 137 5.05 16.41 3.72
N GLY A 138 4.26 17.27 3.06
CA GLY A 138 4.17 17.33 1.60
C GLY A 138 5.50 17.70 0.96
N ILE A 139 6.19 18.72 1.49
CA ILE A 139 7.53 19.13 1.01
C ILE A 139 8.55 18.01 1.23
N MET A 140 8.57 17.38 2.40
CA MET A 140 9.46 16.24 2.68
C MET A 140 9.21 15.07 1.73
N THR A 141 7.95 14.77 1.42
CA THR A 141 7.59 13.74 0.44
C THR A 141 8.12 14.08 -0.96
N LEU A 142 8.01 15.34 -1.40
CA LEU A 142 8.58 15.77 -2.67
C LEU A 142 10.10 15.63 -2.71
N LEU A 143 10.80 16.10 -1.69
CA LEU A 143 12.26 15.98 -1.62
C LEU A 143 12.69 14.51 -1.65
N PHE A 144 11.99 13.66 -0.91
CA PHE A 144 12.26 12.23 -0.90
C PHE A 144 11.99 11.58 -2.25
N SER A 145 10.92 11.97 -2.97
CA SER A 145 10.62 11.46 -4.31
C SER A 145 11.72 11.79 -5.32
N PHE A 146 12.25 13.02 -5.32
CA PHE A 146 13.37 13.40 -6.16
C PHE A 146 14.63 12.58 -5.85
N LEU A 147 14.90 12.31 -4.59
CA LEU A 147 16.03 11.49 -4.17
C LEU A 147 15.89 10.04 -4.68
N LEU A 148 14.68 9.48 -4.64
CA LEU A 148 14.39 8.14 -5.18
C LEU A 148 14.58 8.10 -6.70
N LEU A 149 14.07 9.10 -7.43
CA LEU A 149 14.20 9.19 -8.88
C LEU A 149 15.66 9.39 -9.33
N ALA A 150 16.44 10.14 -8.56
CA ALA A 150 17.85 10.39 -8.85
C ALA A 150 18.75 9.16 -8.60
N ASN A 151 18.35 8.27 -7.68
CA ASN A 151 19.15 7.09 -7.33
C ASN A 151 18.27 5.83 -7.21
N PRO A 152 18.08 5.07 -8.32
CA PRO A 152 17.23 3.89 -8.32
C PRO A 152 17.69 2.77 -7.37
N ILE A 153 19.01 2.67 -7.10
CA ILE A 153 19.56 1.68 -6.15
C ILE A 153 19.11 2.04 -4.74
N PHE A 154 19.26 3.31 -4.36
CA PHE A 154 18.77 3.81 -3.07
C PHE A 154 17.25 3.63 -2.95
N ALA A 155 16.50 3.87 -4.02
CA ALA A 155 15.06 3.68 -4.05
C ALA A 155 14.67 2.21 -3.81
N GLY A 156 15.34 1.26 -4.49
CA GLY A 156 15.11 -0.17 -4.28
C GLY A 156 15.36 -0.60 -2.83
N LEU A 157 16.48 -0.17 -2.24
CA LEU A 157 16.79 -0.44 -0.83
C LEU A 157 15.75 0.21 0.11
N SER A 158 15.35 1.44 -0.16
CA SER A 158 14.35 2.15 0.64
C SER A 158 12.99 1.42 0.62
N ILE A 159 12.55 0.92 -0.54
CA ILE A 159 11.31 0.16 -0.68
C ILE A 159 11.38 -1.11 0.20
N ILE A 160 12.49 -1.84 0.17
CA ILE A 160 12.65 -3.07 0.95
C ILE A 160 12.59 -2.77 2.45
N TYR A 161 13.41 -1.83 2.92
CA TYR A 161 13.47 -1.51 4.35
C TYR A 161 12.19 -0.88 4.88
N MET A 162 11.51 -0.03 4.09
CA MET A 162 10.19 0.48 4.44
C MET A 162 9.14 -0.62 4.51
N THR A 163 9.20 -1.59 3.60
CA THR A 163 8.30 -2.77 3.63
C THR A 163 8.56 -3.62 4.87
N ALA A 164 9.83 -3.89 5.20
CA ALA A 164 10.20 -4.61 6.42
C ALA A 164 9.68 -3.90 7.68
N PHE A 165 9.88 -2.58 7.76
CA PHE A 165 9.40 -1.75 8.85
C PHE A 165 7.87 -1.74 8.95
N ALA A 166 7.17 -1.68 7.81
CA ALA A 166 5.72 -1.74 7.75
C ALA A 166 5.19 -3.08 8.29
N PHE A 167 5.80 -4.21 7.90
CA PHE A 167 5.43 -5.52 8.45
C PHE A 167 5.67 -5.61 9.95
N ILE A 168 6.82 -5.15 10.45
CA ILE A 168 7.12 -5.15 11.89
C ILE A 168 6.11 -4.28 12.66
N SER A 169 5.85 -3.06 12.18
CA SER A 169 4.88 -2.14 12.80
C SER A 169 3.46 -2.71 12.79
N ALA A 170 3.03 -3.30 11.69
CA ALA A 170 1.75 -3.97 11.58
C ALA A 170 1.66 -5.16 12.54
N GLY A 171 2.73 -5.95 12.66
CA GLY A 171 2.82 -7.07 13.58
C GLY A 171 2.70 -6.63 15.04
N ILE A 172 3.43 -5.60 15.43
CA ILE A 172 3.36 -5.00 16.78
C ILE A 172 1.93 -4.51 17.04
N SER A 173 1.33 -3.76 16.12
CA SER A 173 -0.04 -3.25 16.26
C SER A 173 -1.06 -4.38 16.43
N ARG A 174 -0.92 -5.49 15.68
CA ARG A 174 -1.77 -6.68 15.79
C ARG A 174 -1.62 -7.38 17.14
N ILE A 175 -0.42 -7.44 17.71
CA ILE A 175 -0.17 -8.01 19.04
C ILE A 175 -0.84 -7.16 20.11
N PHE A 176 -0.69 -5.83 20.06
CA PHE A 176 -1.37 -4.92 21.00
C PHE A 176 -2.89 -5.07 20.92
N LEU A 177 -3.43 -5.17 19.71
CA LEU A 177 -4.85 -5.40 19.47
C LEU A 177 -5.31 -6.74 20.08
N ALA A 178 -4.55 -7.81 19.90
CA ALA A 178 -4.85 -9.13 20.46
C ALA A 178 -4.88 -9.12 21.98
N ILE A 179 -3.91 -8.43 22.63
CA ILE A 179 -3.85 -8.27 24.09
C ILE A 179 -5.08 -7.49 24.58
N GLY A 180 -5.45 -6.40 23.91
CA GLY A 180 -6.66 -5.63 24.20
C GLY A 180 -7.94 -6.46 24.13
N LEU A 181 -8.12 -7.23 23.03
CA LEU A 181 -9.26 -8.13 22.86
C LEU A 181 -9.32 -9.23 23.93
N LYS A 182 -8.17 -9.79 24.33
CA LYS A 182 -8.09 -10.76 25.42
C LYS A 182 -8.55 -10.17 26.74
N LYS A 183 -8.14 -8.92 27.05
CA LYS A 183 -8.56 -8.23 28.27
C LYS A 183 -10.07 -8.01 28.32
N VAL A 184 -10.65 -7.57 27.21
CA VAL A 184 -12.11 -7.39 27.06
C VAL A 184 -12.84 -8.72 27.28
N LYS A 185 -12.36 -9.83 26.69
CA LYS A 185 -12.95 -11.16 26.88
C LYS A 185 -13.02 -11.56 28.36
N ASN A 186 -11.94 -11.31 29.11
CA ASN A 186 -11.85 -11.68 30.53
C ASN A 186 -12.73 -10.79 31.44
N THR A 187 -13.17 -9.62 30.98
CA THR A 187 -14.04 -8.72 31.74
C THR A 187 -15.53 -9.11 31.59
N PHE A 188 -15.89 -9.82 30.52
CA PHE A 188 -17.27 -10.25 30.26
C PHE A 188 -17.54 -11.74 30.58
N ASN A 189 -16.55 -12.50 31.03
CA ASN A 189 -16.67 -13.83 31.60
C ASN A 189 -16.58 -13.76 33.13
#